data_672f9100293e3ff143073ee3e6d3a0e8
#
_entry.id   672f9100293e3ff143073ee3e6d3a0e8
#
_cell.length_a   1.000
_cell.length_b   1.000
_cell.length_c   1.000
_cell.angle_alpha   90.00
_cell.angle_beta   90.00
_cell.angle_gamma   90.00
#
_symmetry.space_group_name_H-M   'P 1'
#
loop_
_entity.id
_entity.type
_entity.pdbx_description
1 polymer ?
#
loop_
_entity_poly.entity_id
_entity_poly.type
_entity_poly.pdbx_seq_one_letter_code
_entity_poly.pdbx_strand_id
1 'polypeptide(L)'
;FSTPAYCKQYLEGKEQPRYDFGCFNRRTAATDAAILASLESTLRTSDALICNQQWPDSLANNTLIDDMNALFARYPDKVVLLDSRHCADRFTGVSYKANEVEAARLCGVRPDPADTMSAADVRTFAETLHERSGKPVFITRGPRGIVSCDRHGVHEMPGIQLLKKLDTVGAGDTVVSALGCCLAAAVPPAEAAEFANVAAAVTVQKLLQTGTAAPPEILDVAD
;
A
#
# COMPACT_ATOMS: atom_id res chain seq x y z
N PHE A 1 0.49 10.57 24.53
CA PHE A 1 0.61 10.18 23.12
C PHE A 1 1.01 11.40 22.29
N SER A 2 2.08 11.31 21.51
CA SER A 2 2.53 12.38 20.63
C SER A 2 2.24 11.98 19.19
N THR A 3 1.75 12.92 18.40
CA THR A 3 1.57 12.68 16.96
C THR A 3 2.93 12.50 16.31
N PRO A 4 3.17 11.37 15.64
CA PRO A 4 4.39 11.19 14.89
C PRO A 4 4.53 12.21 13.76
N ALA A 5 5.75 12.66 13.51
CA ALA A 5 6.04 13.62 12.45
C ALA A 5 7.27 13.20 11.63
N TYR A 6 7.12 13.25 10.30
CA TYR A 6 8.22 13.07 9.35
C TYR A 6 8.71 14.44 8.91
N CYS A 7 9.97 14.74 9.20
CA CYS A 7 10.58 16.02 8.86
C CYS A 7 11.61 15.83 7.74
N LYS A 8 11.31 16.39 6.56
CA LYS A 8 12.23 16.42 5.43
C LYS A 8 12.87 17.81 5.33
N GLN A 9 14.18 17.83 5.31
CA GLN A 9 14.95 19.07 5.10
C GLN A 9 15.42 19.15 3.64
N TYR A 10 15.46 20.35 3.12
CA TYR A 10 16.05 20.64 1.81
C TYR A 10 17.16 21.66 1.99
N LEU A 11 18.37 21.35 1.52
CA LEU A 11 19.51 22.26 1.46
C LEU A 11 19.84 22.50 -0.01
N GLU A 12 19.78 23.75 -0.44
CA GLU A 12 20.03 24.16 -1.83
C GLU A 12 19.22 23.32 -2.86
N GLY A 13 17.96 23.03 -2.53
CA GLY A 13 17.07 22.23 -3.37
C GLY A 13 17.33 20.72 -3.39
N LYS A 14 18.26 20.23 -2.57
CA LYS A 14 18.55 18.80 -2.40
C LYS A 14 17.92 18.26 -1.13
N GLU A 15 17.16 17.19 -1.25
CA GLU A 15 16.59 16.48 -0.10
C GLU A 15 17.73 15.92 0.79
N GLN A 16 17.60 16.17 2.09
CA GLN A 16 18.49 15.66 3.13
C GLN A 16 17.84 14.44 3.81
N PRO A 17 18.58 13.68 4.65
CA PRO A 17 18.02 12.60 5.44
C PRO A 17 16.79 13.07 6.25
N ARG A 18 15.75 12.24 6.24
CA ARG A 18 14.50 12.51 6.98
C ARG A 18 14.72 12.28 8.49
N TYR A 19 14.14 13.14 9.30
CA TYR A 19 14.07 12.97 10.76
C TYR A 19 12.64 12.58 11.16
N ASP A 20 12.51 11.48 11.89
CA ASP A 20 11.23 10.96 12.36
C ASP A 20 11.11 11.21 13.87
N PHE A 21 10.08 11.93 14.27
CA PHE A 21 9.78 12.28 15.65
C PHE A 21 8.52 11.57 16.14
N GLY A 22 8.42 11.33 17.47
CA GLY A 22 7.21 10.78 18.08
C GLY A 22 7.03 9.28 17.89
N CYS A 23 8.10 8.54 17.54
CA CYS A 23 8.03 7.09 17.27
C CYS A 23 7.97 6.22 18.52
N PHE A 24 7.87 6.81 19.73
CA PHE A 24 8.00 6.10 21.01
C PHE A 24 6.66 5.86 21.72
N ASN A 25 5.56 6.08 21.03
CA ASN A 25 4.23 5.84 21.56
C ASN A 25 4.02 4.35 21.87
N ARG A 26 3.46 4.06 23.04
CA ARG A 26 3.05 2.70 23.42
C ARG A 26 1.55 2.63 23.52
N ARG A 27 0.97 1.62 22.93
CA ARG A 27 -0.46 1.34 23.05
C ARG A 27 -0.72 0.60 24.36
N THR A 28 -1.91 0.81 24.89
CA THR A 28 -2.46 0.06 26.03
C THR A 28 -3.53 -0.90 25.53
N ALA A 29 -3.90 -1.89 26.35
CA ALA A 29 -5.03 -2.79 26.04
C ALA A 29 -6.34 -2.01 25.77
N ALA A 30 -6.57 -0.90 26.47
CA ALA A 30 -7.73 -0.04 26.23
C ALA A 30 -7.67 0.63 24.86
N THR A 31 -6.48 1.05 24.41
CA THR A 31 -6.28 1.58 23.06
C THR A 31 -6.54 0.52 22.01
N ASP A 32 -6.03 -0.70 22.20
CA ASP A 32 -6.22 -1.81 21.27
C ASP A 32 -7.71 -2.19 21.15
N ALA A 33 -8.44 -2.26 22.27
CA ALA A 33 -9.88 -2.48 22.28
C ALA A 33 -10.66 -1.36 21.54
N ALA A 34 -10.25 -0.11 21.71
CA ALA A 34 -10.87 1.02 21.01
C ALA A 34 -10.61 0.97 19.49
N ILE A 35 -9.39 0.56 19.08
CA ILE A 35 -9.05 0.35 17.66
C ILE A 35 -9.95 -0.75 17.07
N LEU A 36 -10.06 -1.90 17.72
CA LEU A 36 -10.88 -3.02 17.23
C LEU A 36 -12.37 -2.64 17.13
N ALA A 37 -12.90 -1.93 18.10
CA ALA A 37 -14.27 -1.44 18.06
C ALA A 37 -14.50 -0.46 16.90
N SER A 38 -13.56 0.44 16.65
CA SER A 38 -13.61 1.37 15.51
C SER A 38 -13.52 0.64 14.18
N LEU A 39 -12.61 -0.33 14.05
CA LEU A 39 -12.47 -1.16 12.84
C LEU A 39 -13.76 -1.95 12.56
N GLU A 40 -14.36 -2.55 13.57
CA GLU A 40 -15.62 -3.28 13.41
C GLU A 40 -16.75 -2.36 12.96
N SER A 41 -16.86 -1.16 13.57
CA SER A 41 -17.84 -0.16 13.14
C SER A 41 -17.64 0.25 11.67
N THR A 42 -16.38 0.45 11.27
CA THR A 42 -16.02 0.78 9.89
C THR A 42 -16.38 -0.34 8.91
N LEU A 43 -16.05 -1.58 9.23
CA LEU A 43 -16.36 -2.74 8.39
C LEU A 43 -17.88 -2.95 8.19
N ARG A 44 -18.70 -2.53 9.16
CA ARG A 44 -20.17 -2.58 9.02
C ARG A 44 -20.73 -1.54 8.08
N THR A 45 -20.09 -0.40 7.94
CA THR A 45 -20.63 0.79 7.25
C THR A 45 -19.89 1.19 5.98
N SER A 46 -18.71 0.59 5.73
CA SER A 46 -17.88 0.89 4.57
C SER A 46 -17.70 -0.35 3.69
N ASP A 47 -17.47 -0.14 2.41
CA ASP A 47 -17.24 -1.22 1.43
C ASP A 47 -15.78 -1.68 1.42
N ALA A 48 -14.86 -0.79 1.78
CA ALA A 48 -13.44 -1.07 1.87
C ALA A 48 -12.80 -0.46 3.12
N LEU A 49 -11.77 -1.13 3.62
CA LEU A 49 -10.88 -0.69 4.68
C LEU A 49 -9.44 -0.71 4.18
N ILE A 50 -8.73 0.39 4.33
CA ILE A 50 -7.30 0.48 4.06
C ILE A 50 -6.55 0.45 5.40
N CYS A 51 -5.72 -0.59 5.59
CA CYS A 51 -4.77 -0.67 6.69
C CYS A 51 -3.40 -0.20 6.21
N ASN A 52 -3.05 1.06 6.50
CA ASN A 52 -1.76 1.65 6.13
C ASN A 52 -0.83 1.70 7.35
N GLN A 53 0.08 0.71 7.47
CA GLN A 53 1.03 0.62 8.57
C GLN A 53 2.41 1.12 8.12
N GLN A 54 2.75 2.34 8.51
CA GLN A 54 4.00 3.02 8.12
C GLN A 54 5.02 3.13 9.26
N TRP A 55 4.58 2.97 10.49
CA TRP A 55 5.39 3.21 11.69
C TRP A 55 6.01 1.93 12.20
N PRO A 56 7.30 1.89 12.47
CA PRO A 56 7.90 0.79 13.21
C PRO A 56 7.15 0.59 14.54
N ASP A 57 7.00 -0.66 14.95
CA ASP A 57 6.38 -1.07 16.22
C ASP A 57 4.94 -0.58 16.47
N SER A 58 4.30 0.11 15.52
CA SER A 58 2.91 0.57 15.68
C SER A 58 1.93 -0.58 15.94
N LEU A 59 2.23 -1.77 15.40
CA LEU A 59 1.48 -3.01 15.60
C LEU A 59 2.38 -4.14 16.18
N ALA A 60 3.41 -3.79 16.96
CA ALA A 60 4.36 -4.75 17.51
C ALA A 60 3.71 -5.78 18.46
N ASN A 61 2.56 -5.44 19.02
CA ASN A 61 1.78 -6.37 19.80
C ASN A 61 1.12 -7.42 18.91
N ASN A 62 1.51 -8.68 19.07
CA ASN A 62 0.99 -9.80 18.30
C ASN A 62 -0.52 -9.97 18.46
N THR A 63 -1.04 -9.80 19.67
CA THR A 63 -2.47 -9.99 19.98
C THR A 63 -3.38 -9.07 19.15
N LEU A 64 -3.02 -7.80 18.94
CA LEU A 64 -3.85 -6.90 18.15
C LEU A 64 -3.98 -7.36 16.70
N ILE A 65 -2.89 -7.83 16.07
CA ILE A 65 -2.96 -8.33 14.69
C ILE A 65 -3.80 -9.61 14.61
N ASP A 66 -3.68 -10.51 15.60
CA ASP A 66 -4.48 -11.73 15.66
C ASP A 66 -5.97 -11.40 15.81
N ASP A 67 -6.29 -10.43 16.67
CA ASP A 67 -7.66 -9.93 16.84
C ASP A 67 -8.20 -9.24 15.58
N MET A 68 -7.35 -8.47 14.87
CA MET A 68 -7.71 -7.88 13.57
C MET A 68 -7.96 -8.96 12.51
N ASN A 69 -7.13 -10.00 12.43
CA ASN A 69 -7.35 -11.12 11.52
C ASN A 69 -8.67 -11.84 11.83
N ALA A 70 -8.95 -12.10 13.11
CA ALA A 70 -10.21 -12.69 13.54
C ALA A 70 -11.42 -11.79 13.21
N LEU A 71 -11.25 -10.47 13.34
CA LEU A 71 -12.26 -9.50 12.94
C LEU A 71 -12.51 -9.53 11.44
N PHE A 72 -11.46 -9.46 10.62
CA PHE A 72 -11.57 -9.47 9.15
C PHE A 72 -12.22 -10.76 8.63
N ALA A 73 -11.91 -11.89 9.24
CA ALA A 73 -12.54 -13.18 8.90
C ALA A 73 -14.07 -13.21 9.09
N ARG A 74 -14.63 -12.34 9.95
CA ARG A 74 -16.09 -12.19 10.13
C ARG A 74 -16.75 -11.37 9.02
N TYR A 75 -15.97 -10.68 8.19
CA TYR A 75 -16.42 -9.81 7.09
C TYR A 75 -15.77 -10.20 5.76
N PRO A 76 -15.94 -11.45 5.28
CA PRO A 76 -15.21 -11.99 4.12
C PRO A 76 -15.52 -11.25 2.82
N ASP A 77 -16.70 -10.61 2.74
CA ASP A 77 -17.16 -9.87 1.55
C ASP A 77 -16.63 -8.43 1.51
N LYS A 78 -16.00 -7.96 2.61
CA LYS A 78 -15.43 -6.62 2.64
C LYS A 78 -14.01 -6.61 2.08
N VAL A 79 -13.69 -5.54 1.40
CA VAL A 79 -12.32 -5.30 0.93
C VAL A 79 -11.48 -4.81 2.10
N VAL A 80 -10.43 -5.57 2.43
CA VAL A 80 -9.38 -5.11 3.35
C VAL A 80 -8.08 -5.04 2.55
N LEU A 81 -7.61 -3.82 2.29
CA LEU A 81 -6.37 -3.58 1.57
C LEU A 81 -5.26 -3.18 2.56
N LEU A 82 -4.17 -3.94 2.56
CA LEU A 82 -3.04 -3.75 3.46
C LEU A 82 -1.84 -3.16 2.73
N ASP A 83 -1.35 -2.02 3.21
CA ASP A 83 -0.04 -1.45 2.90
C ASP A 83 0.78 -1.40 4.19
N SER A 84 1.69 -2.33 4.39
CA SER A 84 2.43 -2.47 5.64
C SER A 84 3.92 -2.71 5.41
N ARG A 85 4.75 -1.85 5.99
CA ARG A 85 6.21 -1.93 5.89
C ARG A 85 6.84 -2.97 6.83
N HIS A 86 6.18 -3.30 7.94
CA HIS A 86 6.85 -4.00 9.04
C HIS A 86 6.20 -5.29 9.51
N CYS A 87 4.93 -5.53 9.18
CA CYS A 87 4.18 -6.67 9.71
C CYS A 87 3.15 -7.27 8.73
N ALA A 88 3.34 -7.05 7.43
CA ALA A 88 2.42 -7.57 6.42
C ALA A 88 2.34 -9.10 6.43
N ASP A 89 3.43 -9.79 6.75
CA ASP A 89 3.54 -11.24 6.85
C ASP A 89 2.63 -11.87 7.91
N ARG A 90 2.13 -11.07 8.84
CA ARG A 90 1.28 -11.51 9.96
C ARG A 90 -0.21 -11.39 9.69
N PHE A 91 -0.58 -10.68 8.62
CA PHE A 91 -1.98 -10.53 8.23
C PHE A 91 -2.44 -11.66 7.33
N THR A 92 -3.71 -12.05 7.48
CA THR A 92 -4.36 -13.10 6.70
C THR A 92 -5.67 -12.61 6.10
N GLY A 93 -6.07 -13.17 4.95
CA GLY A 93 -7.35 -12.85 4.32
C GLY A 93 -7.47 -11.41 3.81
N VAL A 94 -6.35 -10.72 3.60
CA VAL A 94 -6.28 -9.34 3.11
C VAL A 94 -5.71 -9.26 1.70
N SER A 95 -6.09 -8.23 0.96
CA SER A 95 -5.41 -7.86 -0.27
C SER A 95 -4.11 -7.15 0.06
N TYR A 96 -3.00 -7.56 -0.54
CA TYR A 96 -1.71 -6.91 -0.34
C TYR A 96 -1.45 -5.83 -1.38
N LYS A 97 -1.00 -4.65 -0.92
CA LYS A 97 -0.24 -3.72 -1.76
C LYS A 97 1.17 -3.61 -1.16
N ALA A 98 2.16 -3.86 -1.96
CA ALA A 98 3.58 -3.80 -1.57
C ALA A 98 4.41 -3.21 -2.72
N ASN A 99 5.61 -2.71 -2.44
CA ASN A 99 6.61 -2.53 -3.49
C ASN A 99 7.38 -3.84 -3.74
N GLU A 100 8.18 -3.89 -4.80
CA GLU A 100 8.89 -5.13 -5.18
C GLU A 100 9.88 -5.63 -4.13
N VAL A 101 10.51 -4.72 -3.37
CA VAL A 101 11.44 -5.08 -2.28
C VAL A 101 10.69 -5.62 -1.07
N GLU A 102 9.54 -5.03 -0.74
CA GLU A 102 8.64 -5.53 0.32
C GLU A 102 8.06 -6.89 -0.06
N ALA A 103 7.60 -7.07 -1.30
CA ALA A 103 7.08 -8.34 -1.80
C ALA A 103 8.15 -9.44 -1.75
N ALA A 104 9.38 -9.15 -2.18
CA ALA A 104 10.50 -10.08 -2.07
C ALA A 104 10.74 -10.53 -0.62
N ARG A 105 10.74 -9.59 0.34
CA ARG A 105 10.89 -9.90 1.77
C ARG A 105 9.75 -10.78 2.30
N LEU A 106 8.53 -10.50 1.91
CA LEU A 106 7.36 -11.31 2.27
C LEU A 106 7.43 -12.74 1.72
N CYS A 107 8.15 -12.93 0.61
CA CYS A 107 8.45 -14.24 0.01
C CYS A 107 9.76 -14.86 0.52
N GLY A 108 10.38 -14.30 1.57
CA GLY A 108 11.59 -14.84 2.18
C GLY A 108 12.90 -14.49 1.49
N VAL A 109 12.85 -13.67 0.44
CA VAL A 109 14.04 -13.11 -0.22
C VAL A 109 14.53 -11.89 0.56
N ARG A 110 15.84 -11.71 0.64
CA ARG A 110 16.46 -10.55 1.32
C ARG A 110 17.21 -9.67 0.31
N PRO A 111 16.49 -8.87 -0.48
CA PRO A 111 17.13 -7.96 -1.42
C PRO A 111 17.81 -6.82 -0.69
N ASP A 112 18.85 -6.24 -1.31
CA ASP A 112 19.33 -4.93 -0.92
C ASP A 112 18.22 -3.89 -1.21
N PRO A 113 18.05 -2.84 -0.40
CA PRO A 113 17.07 -1.78 -0.66
C PRO A 113 17.22 -1.08 -2.02
N ALA A 114 18.42 -1.13 -2.61
CA ALA A 114 18.73 -0.58 -3.92
C ALA A 114 18.50 -1.57 -5.08
N ASP A 115 18.21 -2.83 -4.78
CA ASP A 115 17.99 -3.87 -5.78
C ASP A 115 16.73 -3.61 -6.60
N THR A 116 16.81 -4.04 -7.85
CA THR A 116 15.69 -4.04 -8.78
C THR A 116 15.32 -5.49 -9.07
N MET A 117 14.10 -5.87 -8.77
CA MET A 117 13.63 -7.23 -9.02
C MET A 117 13.34 -7.45 -10.50
N SER A 118 13.65 -8.65 -11.01
CA SER A 118 13.26 -9.02 -12.38
C SER A 118 11.73 -9.10 -12.52
N ALA A 119 11.22 -9.00 -13.74
CA ALA A 119 9.78 -9.16 -13.98
C ALA A 119 9.31 -10.57 -13.57
N ALA A 120 10.13 -11.59 -13.86
CA ALA A 120 9.82 -12.97 -13.51
C ALA A 120 9.72 -13.17 -11.98
N ASP A 121 10.66 -12.60 -11.22
CA ASP A 121 10.62 -12.69 -9.76
C ASP A 121 9.38 -12.03 -9.19
N VAL A 122 9.04 -10.82 -9.68
CA VAL A 122 7.86 -10.08 -9.19
C VAL A 122 6.56 -10.82 -9.49
N ARG A 123 6.46 -11.49 -10.66
CA ARG A 123 5.32 -12.37 -10.97
C ARG A 123 5.21 -13.51 -9.95
N THR A 124 6.32 -14.19 -9.69
CA THR A 124 6.38 -15.28 -8.69
C THR A 124 6.00 -14.79 -7.29
N PHE A 125 6.45 -13.58 -6.89
CA PHE A 125 6.06 -13.00 -5.61
C PHE A 125 4.55 -12.71 -5.57
N ALA A 126 3.98 -12.17 -6.65
CA ALA A 126 2.56 -11.88 -6.72
C ALA A 126 1.71 -13.15 -6.60
N GLU A 127 2.09 -14.23 -7.30
CA GLU A 127 1.45 -15.55 -7.22
C GLU A 127 1.54 -16.12 -5.80
N THR A 128 2.74 -16.14 -5.20
CA THR A 128 2.98 -16.64 -3.84
C THR A 128 2.14 -15.91 -2.80
N LEU A 129 2.07 -14.58 -2.90
CA LEU A 129 1.28 -13.77 -1.96
C LEU A 129 -0.23 -13.95 -2.19
N HIS A 130 -0.67 -14.11 -3.44
CA HIS A 130 -2.06 -14.42 -3.77
C HIS A 130 -2.47 -15.79 -3.22
N GLU A 131 -1.67 -16.81 -3.42
CA GLU A 131 -1.92 -18.15 -2.87
C GLU A 131 -2.02 -18.13 -1.34
N ARG A 132 -1.16 -17.35 -0.67
CA ARG A 132 -1.17 -17.21 0.79
C ARG A 132 -2.42 -16.51 1.32
N SER A 133 -2.86 -15.45 0.65
CA SER A 133 -3.97 -14.61 1.15
C SER A 133 -5.34 -15.03 0.64
N GLY A 134 -5.41 -15.68 -0.53
CA GLY A 134 -6.65 -15.93 -1.26
C GLY A 134 -7.31 -14.65 -1.77
N LYS A 135 -6.61 -13.50 -1.76
CA LYS A 135 -7.11 -12.17 -2.12
C LYS A 135 -6.23 -11.53 -3.20
N PRO A 136 -6.70 -10.52 -3.94
CA PRO A 136 -5.89 -9.79 -4.90
C PRO A 136 -4.61 -9.21 -4.29
N VAL A 137 -3.53 -9.24 -5.05
CA VAL A 137 -2.22 -8.71 -4.69
C VAL A 137 -1.79 -7.68 -5.71
N PHE A 138 -1.15 -6.60 -5.25
CA PHE A 138 -0.65 -5.51 -6.08
C PHE A 138 0.79 -5.18 -5.71
N ILE A 139 1.71 -5.30 -6.66
CA ILE A 139 3.14 -5.01 -6.45
C ILE A 139 3.55 -3.83 -7.32
N THR A 140 3.88 -2.70 -6.67
CA THR A 140 4.37 -1.51 -7.36
C THR A 140 5.85 -1.63 -7.69
N ARG A 141 6.24 -1.18 -8.88
CA ARG A 141 7.59 -1.28 -9.44
C ARG A 141 8.16 0.08 -9.84
N GLY A 142 7.71 1.15 -9.19
CA GLY A 142 8.09 2.53 -9.52
C GLY A 142 7.77 2.86 -10.99
N PRO A 143 8.74 3.37 -11.79
CA PRO A 143 8.50 3.74 -13.18
C PRO A 143 8.18 2.56 -14.10
N ARG A 144 8.29 1.32 -13.61
CA ARG A 144 7.95 0.10 -14.37
C ARG A 144 6.49 -0.32 -14.19
N GLY A 145 5.71 0.41 -13.39
CA GLY A 145 4.27 0.21 -13.24
C GLY A 145 3.87 -0.70 -12.10
N ILE A 146 2.83 -1.50 -12.30
CA ILE A 146 2.22 -2.34 -11.26
C ILE A 146 2.01 -3.76 -11.82
N VAL A 147 2.31 -4.76 -10.99
CA VAL A 147 1.91 -6.15 -11.21
C VAL A 147 0.74 -6.45 -10.27
N SER A 148 -0.36 -6.97 -10.80
CA SER A 148 -1.46 -7.50 -10.01
C SER A 148 -1.58 -9.01 -10.20
N CYS A 149 -2.07 -9.71 -9.16
CA CYS A 149 -2.40 -11.13 -9.23
C CYS A 149 -3.74 -11.38 -8.55
N ASP A 150 -4.61 -12.10 -9.20
CA ASP A 150 -5.88 -12.54 -8.66
C ASP A 150 -6.21 -13.98 -9.16
N ARG A 151 -7.44 -14.43 -8.95
CA ARG A 151 -7.92 -15.75 -9.41
C ARG A 151 -7.81 -15.97 -10.93
N HIS A 152 -7.63 -14.92 -11.72
CA HIS A 152 -7.48 -14.99 -13.17
C HIS A 152 -6.02 -15.00 -13.61
N GLY A 153 -5.09 -14.90 -12.67
CA GLY A 153 -3.65 -14.94 -12.90
C GLY A 153 -2.97 -13.60 -12.70
N VAL A 154 -1.76 -13.49 -13.25
CA VAL A 154 -0.90 -12.32 -13.14
C VAL A 154 -1.12 -11.37 -14.33
N HIS A 155 -1.30 -10.09 -14.02
CA HIS A 155 -1.43 -9.00 -14.99
C HIS A 155 -0.36 -7.95 -14.75
N GLU A 156 0.31 -7.50 -15.80
CA GLU A 156 1.35 -6.47 -15.73
C GLU A 156 0.87 -5.19 -16.41
N MET A 157 0.79 -4.09 -15.62
CA MET A 157 0.49 -2.75 -16.11
C MET A 157 1.80 -1.99 -16.24
N PRO A 158 2.27 -1.69 -17.48
CA PRO A 158 3.50 -0.94 -17.67
C PRO A 158 3.38 0.48 -17.11
N GLY A 159 4.49 1.01 -16.59
CA GLY A 159 4.54 2.38 -16.09
C GLY A 159 4.36 3.41 -17.20
N ILE A 160 3.68 4.50 -16.88
CA ILE A 160 3.50 5.63 -17.79
C ILE A 160 4.82 6.39 -17.88
N GLN A 161 5.33 6.58 -19.10
CA GLN A 161 6.59 7.27 -19.34
C GLN A 161 6.39 8.79 -19.29
N LEU A 162 6.96 9.42 -18.29
CA LEU A 162 6.89 10.88 -18.07
C LEU A 162 8.26 11.50 -18.33
N LEU A 163 8.38 12.34 -19.34
CA LEU A 163 9.65 12.98 -19.76
C LEU A 163 9.90 14.31 -19.04
N LYS A 164 9.75 14.34 -17.71
CA LYS A 164 9.97 15.54 -16.88
C LYS A 164 10.51 15.17 -15.50
N LYS A 165 10.88 16.19 -14.72
CA LYS A 165 11.28 15.96 -13.32
C LYS A 165 10.07 15.44 -12.53
N LEU A 166 10.29 14.42 -11.74
CA LEU A 166 9.26 13.75 -10.94
C LEU A 166 9.64 13.78 -9.45
N ASP A 167 8.60 13.74 -8.62
CA ASP A 167 8.72 13.54 -7.17
C ASP A 167 7.85 12.35 -6.78
N THR A 168 8.46 11.31 -6.23
CA THR A 168 7.77 10.05 -5.92
C THR A 168 7.07 10.06 -4.56
N VAL A 169 7.14 11.18 -3.83
CA VAL A 169 6.48 11.31 -2.51
C VAL A 169 4.96 11.25 -2.67
N GLY A 170 4.34 10.32 -1.92
CA GLY A 170 2.88 10.11 -1.95
C GLY A 170 2.38 9.20 -3.08
N ALA A 171 3.25 8.76 -4.02
CA ALA A 171 2.83 7.86 -5.09
C ALA A 171 2.24 6.54 -4.56
N GLY A 172 2.87 5.95 -3.54
CA GLY A 172 2.37 4.72 -2.89
C GLY A 172 1.02 4.92 -2.22
N ASP A 173 0.83 6.07 -1.55
CA ASP A 173 -0.43 6.41 -0.88
C ASP A 173 -1.54 6.66 -1.91
N THR A 174 -1.21 7.27 -3.04
CA THR A 174 -2.15 7.43 -4.16
C THR A 174 -2.57 6.08 -4.74
N VAL A 175 -1.60 5.17 -4.97
CA VAL A 175 -1.90 3.82 -5.47
C VAL A 175 -2.83 3.09 -4.51
N VAL A 176 -2.53 3.06 -3.21
CA VAL A 176 -3.37 2.32 -2.25
C VAL A 176 -4.77 2.91 -2.14
N SER A 177 -4.89 4.23 -2.23
CA SER A 177 -6.19 4.92 -2.20
C SER A 177 -7.01 4.61 -3.45
N ALA A 178 -6.40 4.70 -4.63
CA ALA A 178 -7.05 4.39 -5.91
C ALA A 178 -7.51 2.92 -5.97
N LEU A 179 -6.64 1.98 -5.58
CA LEU A 179 -6.98 0.56 -5.47
C LEU A 179 -8.16 0.33 -4.52
N GLY A 180 -8.14 0.97 -3.34
CA GLY A 180 -9.22 0.87 -2.35
C GLY A 180 -10.56 1.32 -2.91
N CYS A 181 -10.61 2.46 -3.62
CA CYS A 181 -11.82 2.96 -4.27
C CYS A 181 -12.32 2.01 -5.38
N CYS A 182 -11.42 1.55 -6.26
CA CYS A 182 -11.77 0.64 -7.35
C CYS A 182 -12.32 -0.69 -6.83
N LEU A 183 -11.64 -1.29 -5.86
CA LEU A 183 -12.06 -2.58 -5.28
C LEU A 183 -13.38 -2.44 -4.51
N ALA A 184 -13.61 -1.32 -3.82
CA ALA A 184 -14.90 -1.01 -3.18
C ALA A 184 -16.04 -0.91 -4.21
N ALA A 185 -15.75 -0.41 -5.41
CA ALA A 185 -16.68 -0.34 -6.53
C ALA A 185 -16.76 -1.66 -7.34
N ALA A 186 -16.16 -2.75 -6.85
CA ALA A 186 -16.09 -4.05 -7.51
C ALA A 186 -15.43 -4.02 -8.91
N VAL A 187 -14.54 -3.07 -9.16
CA VAL A 187 -13.71 -3.02 -10.36
C VAL A 187 -12.74 -4.22 -10.34
N PRO A 188 -12.56 -4.93 -11.47
CA PRO A 188 -11.60 -6.03 -11.56
C PRO A 188 -10.18 -5.61 -11.15
N PRO A 189 -9.42 -6.47 -10.42
CA PRO A 189 -8.09 -6.10 -9.90
C PRO A 189 -7.10 -5.60 -10.96
N ALA A 190 -7.13 -6.15 -12.18
CA ALA A 190 -6.29 -5.69 -13.28
C ALA A 190 -6.63 -4.25 -13.70
N GLU A 191 -7.90 -3.93 -13.87
CA GLU A 191 -8.37 -2.57 -14.21
C GLU A 191 -8.14 -1.59 -13.05
N ALA A 192 -8.29 -2.05 -11.80
CA ALA A 192 -7.96 -1.27 -10.61
C ALA A 192 -6.47 -0.90 -10.58
N ALA A 193 -5.58 -1.83 -10.96
CA ALA A 193 -4.14 -1.58 -11.06
C ALA A 193 -3.80 -0.58 -12.18
N GLU A 194 -4.49 -0.66 -13.31
CA GLU A 194 -4.34 0.30 -14.41
C GLU A 194 -4.74 1.71 -13.98
N PHE A 195 -5.92 1.86 -13.39
CA PHE A 195 -6.39 3.14 -12.86
C PHE A 195 -5.44 3.71 -11.79
N ALA A 196 -4.97 2.88 -10.87
CA ALA A 196 -4.02 3.29 -9.83
C ALA A 196 -2.67 3.75 -10.41
N ASN A 197 -2.23 3.14 -11.51
CA ASN A 197 -1.01 3.53 -12.23
C ASN A 197 -1.16 4.93 -12.86
N VAL A 198 -2.31 5.23 -13.48
CA VAL A 198 -2.63 6.56 -14.02
C VAL A 198 -2.70 7.60 -12.89
N ALA A 199 -3.40 7.30 -11.79
CA ALA A 199 -3.48 8.20 -10.64
C ALA A 199 -2.10 8.51 -10.04
N ALA A 200 -1.22 7.50 -9.94
CA ALA A 200 0.16 7.70 -9.49
C ALA A 200 0.95 8.57 -10.45
N ALA A 201 0.75 8.44 -11.76
CA ALA A 201 1.40 9.29 -12.76
C ALA A 201 1.02 10.77 -12.62
N VAL A 202 -0.21 11.09 -12.20
CA VAL A 202 -0.59 12.47 -11.82
C VAL A 202 0.21 12.93 -10.61
N THR A 203 0.20 12.12 -9.54
CA THR A 203 0.81 12.49 -8.26
C THR A 203 2.30 12.80 -8.38
N VAL A 204 3.06 11.97 -9.07
CA VAL A 204 4.54 12.11 -9.17
C VAL A 204 4.97 13.36 -9.97
N GLN A 205 4.06 14.04 -10.66
CA GLN A 205 4.32 15.28 -11.36
C GLN A 205 4.27 16.51 -10.45
N LYS A 206 3.77 16.39 -9.22
CA LYS A 206 3.62 17.45 -8.24
C LYS A 206 4.84 17.55 -7.34
N LEU A 207 5.77 18.43 -7.70
CA LEU A 207 7.08 18.54 -7.05
C LEU A 207 6.98 19.18 -5.65
N LEU A 208 7.84 18.75 -4.72
CA LEU A 208 8.04 19.30 -3.38
C LEU A 208 6.78 19.30 -2.50
N GLN A 209 5.88 18.39 -2.75
CA GLN A 209 4.66 18.18 -1.96
C GLN A 209 4.25 16.71 -1.97
N THR A 210 3.44 16.30 -1.00
CA THR A 210 2.71 15.05 -1.11
C THR A 210 1.59 15.27 -2.12
N GLY A 211 1.77 14.75 -3.33
CA GLY A 211 0.81 14.95 -4.41
C GLY A 211 -0.50 14.20 -4.16
N THR A 212 -1.57 14.74 -4.75
CA THR A 212 -2.88 14.08 -4.85
C THR A 212 -3.28 14.00 -6.31
N ALA A 213 -4.21 13.15 -6.67
CA ALA A 213 -4.75 13.05 -8.03
C ALA A 213 -6.25 13.35 -7.99
N ALA A 214 -6.66 14.45 -8.60
CA ALA A 214 -8.07 14.77 -8.76
C ALA A 214 -8.65 14.09 -10.02
N PRO A 215 -9.95 13.76 -10.07
CA PRO A 215 -10.53 13.09 -11.22
C PRO A 215 -10.27 13.76 -12.58
N PRO A 216 -10.36 15.11 -12.74
CA PRO A 216 -10.00 15.74 -14.01
C PRO A 216 -8.55 15.51 -14.43
N GLU A 217 -7.60 15.58 -13.47
CA GLU A 217 -6.17 15.37 -13.73
C GLU A 217 -5.87 13.93 -14.16
N ILE A 218 -6.65 12.95 -13.64
CA ILE A 218 -6.52 11.54 -14.02
C ILE A 218 -6.99 11.34 -15.46
N LEU A 219 -8.10 11.97 -15.85
CA LEU A 219 -8.62 11.93 -17.22
C LEU A 219 -7.62 12.54 -18.21
N ASP A 220 -7.03 13.69 -17.89
CA ASP A 220 -6.03 14.37 -18.72
C ASP A 220 -4.75 13.53 -18.95
N VAL A 221 -4.44 12.58 -18.09
CA VAL A 221 -3.27 11.68 -18.24
C VAL A 221 -3.65 10.38 -18.94
N ALA A 222 -4.93 9.99 -18.88
CA ALA A 222 -5.44 8.77 -19.52
C ALA A 222 -5.67 8.93 -21.03
N ASP A 223 -5.91 10.17 -21.51
CA ASP A 223 -6.07 10.53 -22.94
C ASP A 223 -4.70 10.65 -23.64
#